data_b025b7fdb3be16ce1ef244dfe91f01a8
#
_entry.id   b025b7fdb3be16ce1ef244dfe91f01a8
#
_cell.length_a   1.000
_cell.length_b   1.000
_cell.length_c   1.000
_cell.angle_alpha   90.00
_cell.angle_beta   90.00
_cell.angle_gamma   90.00
#
_symmetry.space_group_name_H-M   'P 1'
#
loop_
_entity.id
_entity.type
_entity.pdbx_description
1 polymer ?
#
loop_
_entity_poly.entity_id
_entity_poly.type
_entity_poly.pdbx_seq_one_letter_code
_entity_poly.pdbx_strand_id
1 'polypeptide(L)'
;MLNVAIVGCGKIADAHASQIQRISGCEIVGVCDSEPLMARQLYERFAVKQYFADLSDLLSDARPDVVHITTPPESHFDIARRCLERGCHVYVEKPLTLHAEEAQILVALANERRLKLTVGHDDQFSHVARRMRSLVHSGYLGGRPVHMESHFCHELEDSAYARALLADKQHWVRRLPGKLLHNVISHGIARIAEFLSSDAPQVIAYGFVSPLLRGMGEEEIVDELRVIICEDEHTTAYFTFSSQMRPSIHQFRIYGPQNGLFLDQDRETLIRLRGGRFKSYLEKFIPPVIFAEQHLGNVMTNVRGFLASDFHMRSGMRYLIESFYRSIREGSPVPIPYREILLTARIMDAIFDQLDARRSPVISKSAARDQTRAYHAASVRQNERATHDSSTASASVGSSRPRGLGRGPGEGEVV
;
A
#
# COMPACT_ATOMS: atom_id res chain seq x y z
N MET A 1 24.34 -13.38 20.49
CA MET A 1 24.66 -12.37 19.47
C MET A 1 24.10 -12.89 18.16
N LEU A 2 23.42 -12.10 17.35
CA LEU A 2 22.90 -12.54 16.05
C LEU A 2 23.96 -12.30 14.95
N ASN A 3 24.26 -13.32 14.19
CA ASN A 3 25.09 -13.22 12.99
C ASN A 3 24.19 -12.83 11.81
N VAL A 4 24.48 -11.69 11.20
CA VAL A 4 23.67 -11.12 10.13
C VAL A 4 24.45 -11.14 8.82
N ALA A 5 23.78 -11.50 7.71
CA ALA A 5 24.32 -11.33 6.37
C ALA A 5 23.44 -10.39 5.53
N ILE A 6 24.04 -9.77 4.51
CA ILE A 6 23.34 -8.95 3.53
C ILE A 6 23.58 -9.53 2.14
N VAL A 7 22.50 -9.76 1.38
CA VAL A 7 22.52 -10.28 0.01
C VAL A 7 21.95 -9.24 -0.93
N GLY A 8 22.76 -8.79 -1.91
CA GLY A 8 22.53 -7.63 -2.73
C GLY A 8 23.21 -6.39 -2.15
N CYS A 9 24.32 -5.94 -2.75
CA CYS A 9 25.15 -4.87 -2.22
C CYS A 9 24.92 -3.52 -2.94
N GLY A 10 23.69 -3.29 -3.39
CA GLY A 10 23.26 -2.05 -4.02
C GLY A 10 23.05 -0.90 -3.02
N LYS A 11 22.48 0.22 -3.50
CA LYS A 11 22.28 1.46 -2.73
C LYS A 11 21.53 1.26 -1.41
N ILE A 12 20.53 0.36 -1.36
CA ILE A 12 19.74 0.16 -0.14
C ILE A 12 20.51 -0.67 0.90
N ALA A 13 21.45 -1.51 0.49
CA ALA A 13 22.29 -2.29 1.39
C ALA A 13 23.12 -1.42 2.34
N ASP A 14 23.59 -0.26 1.89
CA ASP A 14 24.29 0.73 2.74
C ASP A 14 23.44 1.19 3.91
N ALA A 15 22.15 1.37 3.65
CA ALA A 15 21.20 1.74 4.70
C ALA A 15 21.02 0.60 5.71
N HIS A 16 20.84 -0.63 5.23
CA HIS A 16 20.73 -1.78 6.11
C HIS A 16 21.99 -1.94 6.96
N ALA A 17 23.16 -1.95 6.34
CA ALA A 17 24.44 -2.07 7.06
C ALA A 17 24.60 -0.97 8.13
N SER A 18 24.31 0.28 7.77
CA SER A 18 24.37 1.41 8.70
C SER A 18 23.40 1.28 9.89
N GLN A 19 22.18 0.78 9.68
CA GLN A 19 21.25 0.58 10.78
C GLN A 19 21.62 -0.64 11.63
N ILE A 20 22.03 -1.75 11.03
CA ILE A 20 22.43 -2.97 11.74
C ILE A 20 23.60 -2.69 12.68
N GLN A 21 24.62 -1.94 12.23
CA GLN A 21 25.78 -1.59 13.07
C GLN A 21 25.42 -0.75 14.29
N ARG A 22 24.27 -0.09 14.31
CA ARG A 22 23.76 0.67 15.46
C ARG A 22 22.96 -0.16 16.46
N ILE A 23 22.67 -1.43 16.12
CA ILE A 23 21.87 -2.32 16.96
C ILE A 23 22.79 -3.20 17.77
N SER A 24 22.66 -3.15 19.10
CA SER A 24 23.47 -3.98 20.00
C SER A 24 23.11 -5.47 19.89
N GLY A 25 24.11 -6.32 20.06
CA GLY A 25 23.95 -7.77 20.08
C GLY A 25 23.72 -8.40 18.71
N CYS A 26 24.15 -7.75 17.64
CA CYS A 26 24.24 -8.32 16.29
C CYS A 26 25.55 -7.90 15.61
N GLU A 27 25.95 -8.65 14.60
CA GLU A 27 27.17 -8.40 13.84
C GLU A 27 26.96 -8.81 12.38
N ILE A 28 27.45 -8.00 11.43
CA ILE A 28 27.43 -8.35 10.00
C ILE A 28 28.60 -9.29 9.73
N VAL A 29 28.32 -10.57 9.58
CA VAL A 29 29.36 -11.61 9.36
C VAL A 29 29.72 -11.80 7.91
N GLY A 30 28.85 -11.42 6.98
CA GLY A 30 29.11 -11.55 5.54
C GLY A 30 28.19 -10.70 4.68
N VAL A 31 28.68 -10.35 3.50
CA VAL A 31 27.90 -9.71 2.43
C VAL A 31 28.08 -10.47 1.13
N CYS A 32 27.05 -10.53 0.29
CA CYS A 32 27.06 -11.28 -0.97
C CYS A 32 26.42 -10.46 -2.10
N ASP A 33 27.06 -10.47 -3.25
CA ASP A 33 26.50 -9.94 -4.50
C ASP A 33 27.05 -10.74 -5.68
N SER A 34 26.20 -10.99 -6.68
CA SER A 34 26.64 -11.64 -7.95
C SER A 34 27.72 -10.84 -8.68
N GLU A 35 27.77 -9.52 -8.42
CA GLU A 35 28.85 -8.64 -8.84
C GLU A 35 29.92 -8.55 -7.72
N PRO A 36 31.06 -9.26 -7.81
CA PRO A 36 32.03 -9.33 -6.72
C PRO A 36 32.56 -7.96 -6.29
N LEU A 37 32.63 -6.99 -7.20
CA LEU A 37 33.06 -5.64 -6.90
C LEU A 37 32.08 -4.93 -5.96
N MET A 38 30.78 -5.13 -6.14
CA MET A 38 29.76 -4.56 -5.27
C MET A 38 29.82 -5.14 -3.85
N ALA A 39 29.98 -6.46 -3.74
CA ALA A 39 30.18 -7.12 -2.45
C ALA A 39 31.44 -6.61 -1.74
N ARG A 40 32.55 -6.49 -2.44
CA ARG A 40 33.82 -5.96 -1.92
C ARG A 40 33.70 -4.50 -1.46
N GLN A 41 33.01 -3.64 -2.21
CA GLN A 41 32.79 -2.24 -1.82
C GLN A 41 31.98 -2.11 -0.52
N LEU A 42 30.93 -2.91 -0.35
CA LEU A 42 30.15 -2.92 0.88
C LEU A 42 30.98 -3.45 2.06
N TYR A 43 31.72 -4.53 1.84
CA TYR A 43 32.65 -5.10 2.81
C TYR A 43 33.65 -4.06 3.33
N GLU A 44 34.32 -3.32 2.43
CA GLU A 44 35.33 -2.31 2.78
C GLU A 44 34.70 -1.10 3.51
N ARG A 45 33.53 -0.61 3.07
CA ARG A 45 32.85 0.54 3.66
C ARG A 45 32.36 0.30 5.09
N PHE A 46 31.89 -0.90 5.37
CA PHE A 46 31.28 -1.22 6.67
C PHE A 46 32.14 -2.15 7.53
N ALA A 47 33.40 -2.38 7.13
CA ALA A 47 34.32 -3.25 7.84
C ALA A 47 33.71 -4.62 8.21
N VAL A 48 33.04 -5.25 7.25
CA VAL A 48 32.39 -6.55 7.41
C VAL A 48 33.47 -7.65 7.46
N LYS A 49 33.19 -8.83 8.03
CA LYS A 49 34.19 -9.89 8.16
C LYS A 49 34.56 -10.54 6.82
N GLN A 50 33.57 -10.80 5.97
CA GLN A 50 33.77 -11.56 4.73
C GLN A 50 32.85 -11.02 3.62
N TYR A 51 33.24 -11.23 2.37
CA TYR A 51 32.39 -11.00 1.22
C TYR A 51 32.40 -12.21 0.28
N PHE A 52 31.28 -12.42 -0.42
CA PHE A 52 31.01 -13.59 -1.25
C PHE A 52 30.43 -13.17 -2.59
N ALA A 53 30.68 -13.99 -3.63
CA ALA A 53 30.03 -13.87 -4.93
C ALA A 53 28.86 -14.86 -5.09
N ASP A 54 28.81 -15.91 -4.27
CA ASP A 54 27.77 -16.95 -4.29
C ASP A 54 27.05 -17.05 -2.94
N LEU A 55 25.73 -17.22 -3.02
CA LEU A 55 24.87 -17.33 -1.85
C LEU A 55 25.15 -18.62 -1.06
N SER A 56 25.48 -19.74 -1.73
CA SER A 56 25.74 -21.01 -1.05
C SER A 56 27.00 -20.93 -0.20
N ASP A 57 28.04 -20.25 -0.71
CA ASP A 57 29.28 -20.03 0.02
C ASP A 57 29.04 -19.13 1.24
N LEU A 58 28.26 -18.03 1.07
CA LEU A 58 27.87 -17.20 2.21
C LEU A 58 27.17 -18.02 3.29
N LEU A 59 26.16 -18.82 2.92
CA LEU A 59 25.34 -19.59 3.87
C LEU A 59 26.15 -20.69 4.57
N SER A 60 27.13 -21.31 3.89
CA SER A 60 27.97 -22.38 4.46
C SER A 60 29.09 -21.86 5.33
N ASP A 61 29.75 -20.78 4.92
CA ASP A 61 30.98 -20.32 5.57
C ASP A 61 30.71 -19.28 6.66
N ALA A 62 29.87 -18.25 6.36
CA ALA A 62 29.52 -17.22 7.34
C ALA A 62 28.45 -17.67 8.34
N ARG A 63 27.63 -18.68 8.01
CA ARG A 63 26.57 -19.25 8.86
C ARG A 63 25.70 -18.19 9.54
N PRO A 64 25.03 -17.32 8.81
CA PRO A 64 24.22 -16.27 9.40
C PRO A 64 22.97 -16.83 10.09
N ASP A 65 22.56 -16.21 11.20
CA ASP A 65 21.25 -16.43 11.82
C ASP A 65 20.15 -15.69 11.06
N VAL A 66 20.50 -14.52 10.49
CA VAL A 66 19.57 -13.64 9.78
C VAL A 66 20.19 -13.18 8.47
N VAL A 67 19.39 -13.23 7.40
CA VAL A 67 19.79 -12.71 6.08
C VAL A 67 18.87 -11.55 5.69
N HIS A 68 19.49 -10.40 5.39
CA HIS A 68 18.83 -9.28 4.75
C HIS A 68 18.95 -9.40 3.23
N ILE A 69 17.83 -9.43 2.53
CA ILE A 69 17.77 -9.51 1.07
C ILE A 69 17.44 -8.12 0.52
N THR A 70 18.39 -7.53 -0.16
CA THR A 70 18.40 -6.15 -0.67
C THR A 70 18.66 -6.10 -2.19
N THR A 71 18.40 -7.21 -2.85
CA THR A 71 18.47 -7.39 -4.30
C THR A 71 17.27 -6.78 -5.02
N PRO A 72 17.22 -6.76 -6.35
CA PRO A 72 15.98 -6.48 -7.09
C PRO A 72 14.89 -7.53 -6.79
N PRO A 73 13.59 -7.15 -6.79
CA PRO A 73 12.48 -8.00 -6.38
C PRO A 73 12.35 -9.34 -7.11
N GLU A 74 12.80 -9.41 -8.36
CA GLU A 74 12.77 -10.63 -9.18
C GLU A 74 13.51 -11.83 -8.53
N SER A 75 14.50 -11.55 -7.67
CA SER A 75 15.29 -12.58 -7.00
C SER A 75 14.89 -12.84 -5.56
N HIS A 76 13.95 -12.06 -5.00
CA HIS A 76 13.57 -12.13 -3.59
C HIS A 76 13.06 -13.53 -3.21
N PHE A 77 12.15 -14.08 -4.00
CA PHE A 77 11.56 -15.40 -3.72
C PHE A 77 12.61 -16.50 -3.61
N ASP A 78 13.45 -16.66 -4.62
CA ASP A 78 14.45 -17.73 -4.67
C ASP A 78 15.50 -17.60 -3.57
N ILE A 79 16.00 -16.37 -3.32
CA ILE A 79 16.98 -16.13 -2.27
C ILE A 79 16.37 -16.37 -0.90
N ALA A 80 15.16 -15.85 -0.63
CA ALA A 80 14.47 -16.03 0.65
C ALA A 80 14.18 -17.51 0.93
N ARG A 81 13.70 -18.25 -0.07
CA ARG A 81 13.45 -19.67 0.03
C ARG A 81 14.73 -20.44 0.41
N ARG A 82 15.83 -20.20 -0.31
CA ARG A 82 17.12 -20.86 -0.02
C ARG A 82 17.64 -20.52 1.38
N CYS A 83 17.48 -19.29 1.84
CA CYS A 83 17.87 -18.88 3.19
C CYS A 83 17.02 -19.59 4.27
N LEU A 84 15.69 -19.66 4.09
CA LEU A 84 14.79 -20.39 4.99
C LEU A 84 15.10 -21.89 5.01
N GLU A 85 15.36 -22.51 3.86
CA GLU A 85 15.75 -23.91 3.75
C GLU A 85 17.04 -24.22 4.51
N ARG A 86 17.96 -23.25 4.61
CA ARG A 86 19.24 -23.36 5.34
C ARG A 86 19.14 -22.94 6.82
N GLY A 87 17.93 -22.64 7.31
CA GLY A 87 17.70 -22.33 8.74
C GLY A 87 17.93 -20.88 9.12
N CYS A 88 18.01 -19.96 8.17
CA CYS A 88 18.17 -18.54 8.44
C CYS A 88 16.81 -17.84 8.56
N HIS A 89 16.67 -16.92 9.53
CA HIS A 89 15.61 -15.92 9.52
C HIS A 89 15.82 -14.93 8.38
N VAL A 90 14.74 -14.35 7.82
CA VAL A 90 14.86 -13.54 6.62
C VAL A 90 14.16 -12.19 6.75
N TYR A 91 14.89 -11.13 6.45
CA TYR A 91 14.35 -9.79 6.22
C TYR A 91 14.47 -9.49 4.72
N VAL A 92 13.37 -9.29 4.04
CA VAL A 92 13.34 -9.01 2.59
C VAL A 92 12.96 -7.56 2.35
N GLU A 93 13.66 -6.87 1.46
CA GLU A 93 13.22 -5.56 0.96
C GLU A 93 11.87 -5.65 0.25
N LYS A 94 11.20 -4.52 0.21
CA LYS A 94 9.88 -4.43 -0.43
C LYS A 94 10.00 -4.33 -1.96
N PRO A 95 9.02 -4.89 -2.68
CA PRO A 95 7.97 -5.80 -2.21
C PRO A 95 8.56 -7.16 -1.80
N LEU A 96 7.85 -7.91 -0.93
CA LEU A 96 8.35 -9.21 -0.48
C LEU A 96 8.66 -10.14 -1.65
N THR A 97 7.72 -10.25 -2.59
CA THR A 97 7.76 -11.07 -3.80
C THR A 97 7.06 -10.35 -4.94
N LEU A 98 7.11 -10.91 -6.14
CA LEU A 98 6.37 -10.38 -7.30
C LEU A 98 4.88 -10.73 -7.24
N HIS A 99 4.52 -11.89 -6.67
CA HIS A 99 3.16 -12.40 -6.59
C HIS A 99 2.79 -12.86 -5.19
N ALA A 100 1.52 -12.77 -4.84
CA ALA A 100 1.00 -13.18 -3.53
C ALA A 100 1.18 -14.68 -3.28
N GLU A 101 1.14 -15.52 -4.30
CA GLU A 101 1.38 -16.96 -4.18
C GLU A 101 2.79 -17.27 -3.69
N GLU A 102 3.81 -16.59 -4.23
CA GLU A 102 5.19 -16.70 -3.77
C GLU A 102 5.33 -16.27 -2.30
N ALA A 103 4.68 -15.16 -1.92
CA ALA A 103 4.67 -14.72 -0.53
C ALA A 103 4.04 -15.76 0.40
N GLN A 104 2.96 -16.40 -0.04
CA GLN A 104 2.30 -17.48 0.72
C GLN A 104 3.21 -18.69 0.91
N ILE A 105 3.96 -19.08 -0.11
CA ILE A 105 4.94 -20.17 -0.03
C ILE A 105 6.04 -19.84 0.99
N LEU A 106 6.60 -18.61 0.96
CA LEU A 106 7.64 -18.21 1.91
C LEU A 106 7.15 -18.16 3.35
N VAL A 107 5.93 -17.65 3.57
CA VAL A 107 5.32 -17.61 4.90
C VAL A 107 5.05 -19.04 5.42
N ALA A 108 4.55 -19.95 4.57
CA ALA A 108 4.34 -21.34 4.93
C ALA A 108 5.65 -22.02 5.31
N LEU A 109 6.71 -21.84 4.50
CA LEU A 109 8.03 -22.41 4.76
C LEU A 109 8.65 -21.84 6.06
N ALA A 110 8.53 -20.54 6.31
CA ALA A 110 9.01 -19.93 7.54
C ALA A 110 8.31 -20.53 8.78
N ASN A 111 6.99 -20.73 8.71
CA ASN A 111 6.22 -21.37 9.79
C ASN A 111 6.62 -22.84 9.98
N GLU A 112 6.73 -23.62 8.91
CA GLU A 112 7.17 -25.02 8.96
C GLU A 112 8.53 -25.17 9.63
N ARG A 113 9.47 -24.31 9.26
CA ARG A 113 10.84 -24.30 9.79
C ARG A 113 10.98 -23.62 11.15
N ARG A 114 9.90 -23.04 11.69
CA ARG A 114 9.91 -22.22 12.91
C ARG A 114 10.87 -21.04 12.83
N LEU A 115 11.02 -20.50 11.63
CA LEU A 115 11.83 -19.33 11.32
C LEU A 115 10.94 -18.08 11.23
N LYS A 116 11.57 -16.93 11.24
CA LYS A 116 10.89 -15.65 11.12
C LYS A 116 11.21 -15.00 9.79
N LEU A 117 10.17 -14.45 9.18
CA LEU A 117 10.22 -13.67 7.95
C LEU A 117 9.62 -12.28 8.21
N THR A 118 10.17 -11.25 7.61
CA THR A 118 9.56 -9.92 7.56
C THR A 118 9.87 -9.23 6.25
N VAL A 119 9.15 -8.14 5.96
CA VAL A 119 9.33 -7.33 4.75
C VAL A 119 9.67 -5.89 5.12
N GLY A 120 10.42 -5.20 4.27
CA GLY A 120 10.93 -3.83 4.48
C GLY A 120 9.89 -2.72 4.35
N HIS A 121 8.69 -2.89 4.89
CA HIS A 121 7.67 -1.82 4.97
C HIS A 121 7.97 -0.86 6.12
N ASP A 122 9.12 -0.21 6.10
CA ASP A 122 9.66 0.62 7.16
C ASP A 122 8.86 1.91 7.42
N ASP A 123 8.14 2.41 6.44
CA ASP A 123 7.23 3.56 6.58
C ASP A 123 6.16 3.38 7.66
N GLN A 124 5.70 2.13 7.86
CA GLN A 124 4.76 1.79 8.93
C GLN A 124 5.37 1.92 10.32
N PHE A 125 6.70 2.06 10.43
CA PHE A 125 7.45 2.14 11.67
C PHE A 125 8.09 3.51 11.92
N SER A 126 7.80 4.50 11.08
CA SER A 126 8.14 5.90 11.39
C SER A 126 7.54 6.31 12.73
N HIS A 127 8.13 7.31 13.39
CA HIS A 127 7.64 7.76 14.69
C HIS A 127 6.16 8.15 14.66
N VAL A 128 5.74 8.85 13.63
CA VAL A 128 4.35 9.28 13.49
C VAL A 128 3.40 8.11 13.22
N ALA A 129 3.82 7.12 12.42
CA ALA A 129 3.01 5.93 12.15
C ALA A 129 2.81 5.06 13.41
N ARG A 130 3.86 4.87 14.21
CA ARG A 130 3.78 4.18 15.51
C ARG A 130 2.82 4.88 16.47
N ARG A 131 2.85 6.21 16.54
CA ARG A 131 1.90 7.01 17.35
C ARG A 131 0.46 6.83 16.87
N MET A 132 0.22 6.85 15.57
CA MET A 132 -1.10 6.62 15.00
C MET A 132 -1.60 5.21 15.34
N ARG A 133 -0.80 4.17 15.12
CA ARG A 133 -1.12 2.78 15.46
C ARG A 133 -1.51 2.65 16.94
N SER A 134 -0.74 3.25 17.84
CA SER A 134 -1.04 3.25 19.27
C SER A 134 -2.40 3.87 19.59
N LEU A 135 -2.78 4.97 18.94
CA LEU A 135 -4.10 5.59 19.12
C LEU A 135 -5.23 4.71 18.58
N VAL A 136 -5.04 4.09 17.41
CA VAL A 136 -6.05 3.16 16.85
C VAL A 136 -6.24 1.98 17.79
N HIS A 137 -5.17 1.34 18.24
CA HIS A 137 -5.24 0.20 19.18
C HIS A 137 -5.81 0.58 20.56
N SER A 138 -5.63 1.83 21.01
CA SER A 138 -6.26 2.30 22.26
C SER A 138 -7.74 2.64 22.11
N GLY A 139 -8.35 2.38 20.95
CA GLY A 139 -9.77 2.60 20.71
C GLY A 139 -10.15 4.02 20.35
N TYR A 140 -9.20 4.89 19.99
CA TYR A 140 -9.48 6.31 19.68
C TYR A 140 -10.53 6.50 18.59
N LEU A 141 -10.63 5.60 17.62
CA LEU A 141 -11.62 5.68 16.55
C LEU A 141 -13.04 5.38 17.00
N GLY A 142 -13.23 4.76 18.16
CA GLY A 142 -14.54 4.33 18.69
C GLY A 142 -15.09 3.06 18.04
N GLY A 143 -14.28 2.32 17.31
CA GLY A 143 -14.63 1.08 16.63
C GLY A 143 -13.68 0.77 15.48
N ARG A 144 -14.09 -0.17 14.61
CA ARG A 144 -13.37 -0.49 13.37
C ARG A 144 -13.33 0.73 12.44
N PRO A 145 -12.29 0.87 11.61
CA PRO A 145 -12.27 1.91 10.60
C PRO A 145 -13.49 1.84 9.68
N VAL A 146 -14.08 2.99 9.39
CA VAL A 146 -15.17 3.14 8.42
C VAL A 146 -14.60 3.53 7.06
N HIS A 147 -13.59 4.42 7.05
CA HIS A 147 -12.97 4.89 5.83
C HIS A 147 -11.48 5.19 6.03
N MET A 148 -10.68 4.92 5.00
CA MET A 148 -9.26 5.24 4.96
C MET A 148 -8.89 5.91 3.64
N GLU A 149 -7.89 6.81 3.67
CA GLU A 149 -7.31 7.43 2.49
C GLU A 149 -5.78 7.33 2.58
N SER A 150 -5.14 6.74 1.58
CA SER A 150 -3.68 6.66 1.47
C SER A 150 -3.22 7.37 0.21
N HIS A 151 -2.49 8.46 0.39
CA HIS A 151 -1.81 9.18 -0.69
C HIS A 151 -0.31 8.87 -0.61
N PHE A 152 0.22 8.30 -1.67
CA PHE A 152 1.63 7.94 -1.78
C PHE A 152 2.15 8.43 -3.14
N CYS A 153 2.46 9.71 -3.23
CA CYS A 153 2.75 10.41 -4.47
C CYS A 153 4.20 10.89 -4.50
N HIS A 154 4.93 10.53 -5.54
CA HIS A 154 6.33 10.89 -5.73
C HIS A 154 6.52 11.72 -7.00
N GLU A 155 7.28 12.79 -6.90
CA GLU A 155 7.73 13.54 -8.07
C GLU A 155 8.77 12.75 -8.85
N LEU A 156 8.50 12.45 -10.12
CA LEU A 156 9.44 11.73 -10.98
C LEU A 156 10.35 12.66 -11.79
N GLU A 157 9.91 13.89 -12.07
CA GLU A 157 10.59 14.79 -13.02
C GLU A 157 12.03 15.11 -12.62
N ASP A 158 12.28 15.37 -11.34
CA ASP A 158 13.59 15.80 -10.83
C ASP A 158 14.43 14.70 -10.20
N SER A 159 13.92 13.48 -10.08
CA SER A 159 14.66 12.41 -9.42
C SER A 159 15.68 11.76 -10.36
N ALA A 160 16.88 11.48 -9.86
CA ALA A 160 17.89 10.74 -10.61
C ALA A 160 17.41 9.33 -10.99
N TYR A 161 16.59 8.73 -10.14
CA TYR A 161 15.94 7.44 -10.36
C TYR A 161 14.97 7.49 -11.55
N ALA A 162 14.11 8.52 -11.61
CA ALA A 162 13.17 8.68 -12.71
C ALA A 162 13.88 8.90 -14.05
N ARG A 163 14.93 9.73 -14.05
CA ARG A 163 15.75 9.91 -15.25
C ARG A 163 16.40 8.60 -15.71
N ALA A 164 16.95 7.81 -14.79
CA ALA A 164 17.54 6.52 -15.10
C ALA A 164 16.48 5.55 -15.66
N LEU A 165 15.31 5.47 -15.03
CA LEU A 165 14.19 4.64 -15.48
C LEU A 165 13.68 5.00 -16.87
N LEU A 166 13.60 6.30 -17.20
CA LEU A 166 13.15 6.77 -18.52
C LEU A 166 14.20 6.59 -19.59
N ALA A 167 15.47 6.87 -19.28
CA ALA A 167 16.57 6.77 -20.21
C ALA A 167 16.95 5.32 -20.54
N ASP A 168 16.95 4.44 -19.55
CA ASP A 168 17.34 3.03 -19.69
C ASP A 168 16.11 2.13 -19.93
N LYS A 169 15.91 1.73 -21.19
CA LYS A 169 14.84 0.78 -21.57
C LYS A 169 15.05 -0.63 -21.00
N GLN A 170 16.27 -0.97 -20.52
CA GLN A 170 16.60 -2.24 -19.89
C GLN A 170 16.57 -2.19 -18.36
N HIS A 171 16.21 -1.04 -17.78
CA HIS A 171 16.14 -0.88 -16.34
C HIS A 171 15.26 -1.97 -15.69
N TRP A 172 15.74 -2.60 -14.64
CA TRP A 172 15.10 -3.76 -14.01
C TRP A 172 13.63 -3.51 -13.60
N VAL A 173 13.28 -2.29 -13.19
CA VAL A 173 11.89 -1.91 -12.85
C VAL A 173 10.92 -2.13 -14.02
N ARG A 174 11.39 -2.05 -15.27
CA ARG A 174 10.54 -2.27 -16.44
C ARG A 174 10.15 -3.74 -16.63
N ARG A 175 10.89 -4.67 -16.01
CA ARG A 175 10.60 -6.12 -16.05
C ARG A 175 9.59 -6.55 -14.98
N LEU A 176 9.37 -5.73 -13.95
CA LEU A 176 8.37 -6.02 -12.92
C LEU A 176 6.96 -6.06 -13.53
N PRO A 177 6.04 -6.92 -13.05
CA PRO A 177 4.67 -7.01 -13.55
C PRO A 177 3.97 -5.65 -13.57
N GLY A 178 3.97 -4.92 -12.48
CA GLY A 178 3.41 -3.56 -12.39
C GLY A 178 4.41 -2.45 -12.70
N LYS A 179 5.60 -2.76 -13.23
CA LYS A 179 6.66 -1.79 -13.55
C LYS A 179 6.94 -0.83 -12.39
N LEU A 180 6.88 0.49 -12.63
CA LEU A 180 7.10 1.53 -11.62
C LEU A 180 6.19 1.34 -10.39
N LEU A 181 4.90 1.09 -10.63
CA LEU A 181 3.93 0.94 -9.54
C LEU A 181 4.32 -0.21 -8.62
N HIS A 182 4.77 -1.34 -9.16
CA HIS A 182 5.19 -2.49 -8.35
C HIS A 182 6.31 -2.15 -7.37
N ASN A 183 7.23 -1.28 -7.78
CA ASN A 183 8.33 -0.85 -6.93
C ASN A 183 7.93 0.16 -5.84
N VAL A 184 6.90 0.99 -6.09
CA VAL A 184 6.66 2.15 -5.23
C VAL A 184 5.40 2.07 -4.36
N ILE A 185 4.30 1.41 -4.82
CA ILE A 185 3.00 1.53 -4.14
C ILE A 185 2.86 0.66 -2.89
N SER A 186 3.73 -0.33 -2.69
CA SER A 186 3.59 -1.33 -1.61
C SER A 186 3.52 -0.71 -0.21
N HIS A 187 4.25 0.37 0.06
CA HIS A 187 4.19 1.09 1.33
C HIS A 187 2.79 1.67 1.62
N GLY A 188 2.18 2.32 0.62
CA GLY A 188 0.86 2.92 0.76
C GLY A 188 -0.26 1.89 0.87
N ILE A 189 -0.13 0.74 0.16
CA ILE A 189 -1.07 -0.39 0.26
C ILE A 189 -0.91 -1.10 1.60
N ALA A 190 0.31 -1.36 2.07
CA ALA A 190 0.58 -1.99 3.36
C ALA A 190 -0.04 -1.21 4.53
N ARG A 191 -0.05 0.12 4.45
CA ARG A 191 -0.67 0.99 5.44
C ARG A 191 -2.19 0.84 5.51
N ILE A 192 -2.85 0.56 4.38
CA ILE A 192 -4.27 0.22 4.35
C ILE A 192 -4.49 -1.20 4.88
N ALA A 193 -3.68 -2.17 4.42
CA ALA A 193 -3.79 -3.58 4.80
C ALA A 193 -3.67 -3.81 6.32
N GLU A 194 -2.87 -2.97 7.01
CA GLU A 194 -2.73 -2.99 8.47
C GLU A 194 -4.06 -2.88 9.23
N PHE A 195 -5.02 -2.13 8.69
CA PHE A 195 -6.28 -1.81 9.36
C PHE A 195 -7.51 -2.50 8.76
N LEU A 196 -7.34 -3.29 7.70
CA LEU A 196 -8.40 -4.13 7.15
C LEU A 196 -8.56 -5.42 7.97
N SER A 197 -9.80 -5.89 8.11
CA SER A 197 -10.11 -7.13 8.83
C SER A 197 -10.32 -8.32 7.88
N SER A 198 -10.79 -8.08 6.65
CA SER A 198 -10.97 -9.11 5.62
C SER A 198 -9.64 -9.51 5.00
N ASP A 199 -9.49 -10.79 4.66
CA ASP A 199 -8.32 -11.30 3.93
C ASP A 199 -8.49 -11.23 2.41
N ALA A 200 -9.70 -10.89 1.93
CA ALA A 200 -10.05 -10.82 0.52
C ALA A 200 -10.97 -9.62 0.23
N PRO A 201 -10.52 -8.38 0.42
CA PRO A 201 -11.30 -7.21 0.08
C PRO A 201 -11.51 -7.10 -1.42
N GLN A 202 -12.60 -6.46 -1.84
CA GLN A 202 -12.80 -6.11 -3.24
C GLN A 202 -11.88 -4.94 -3.61
N VAL A 203 -11.25 -5.05 -4.79
CA VAL A 203 -10.32 -4.04 -5.30
C VAL A 203 -10.82 -3.55 -6.65
N ILE A 204 -10.89 -2.23 -6.84
CA ILE A 204 -11.20 -1.58 -8.13
C ILE A 204 -10.04 -0.63 -8.44
N ALA A 205 -9.33 -0.87 -9.53
CA ALA A 205 -8.16 -0.09 -9.90
C ALA A 205 -8.33 0.60 -11.26
N TYR A 206 -7.88 1.84 -11.34
CA TYR A 206 -7.77 2.61 -12.57
C TYR A 206 -6.40 3.29 -12.64
N GLY A 207 -5.66 3.00 -13.72
CA GLY A 207 -4.34 3.60 -13.94
C GLY A 207 -4.15 4.03 -15.40
N PHE A 208 -3.30 5.02 -15.59
CA PHE A 208 -2.94 5.53 -16.90
C PHE A 208 -1.53 6.12 -16.90
N VAL A 209 -0.96 6.28 -18.08
CA VAL A 209 0.29 7.02 -18.28
C VAL A 209 -0.05 8.51 -18.31
N SER A 210 0.63 9.30 -17.51
CA SER A 210 0.39 10.74 -17.41
C SER A 210 0.72 11.50 -18.70
N PRO A 211 0.13 12.68 -18.93
CA PRO A 211 0.56 13.57 -19.99
C PRO A 211 2.04 13.96 -19.89
N LEU A 212 2.58 14.07 -18.69
CA LEU A 212 3.99 14.34 -18.43
C LEU A 212 4.89 13.26 -19.04
N LEU A 213 4.66 11.99 -18.70
CA LEU A 213 5.46 10.88 -19.23
C LEU A 213 5.25 10.68 -20.74
N ARG A 214 4.03 10.84 -21.25
CA ARG A 214 3.77 10.81 -22.69
C ARG A 214 4.52 11.91 -23.43
N GLY A 215 4.59 13.10 -22.88
CA GLY A 215 5.39 14.21 -23.42
C GLY A 215 6.90 13.90 -23.49
N MET A 216 7.38 12.96 -22.66
CA MET A 216 8.76 12.45 -22.65
C MET A 216 8.93 11.20 -23.54
N GLY A 217 7.90 10.79 -24.29
CA GLY A 217 7.93 9.59 -25.15
C GLY A 217 7.77 8.26 -24.40
N GLU A 218 7.22 8.29 -23.17
CA GLU A 218 6.93 7.09 -22.40
C GLU A 218 5.45 6.75 -22.47
N GLU A 219 5.11 5.57 -22.98
CA GLU A 219 3.71 5.12 -23.16
C GLU A 219 3.40 3.84 -22.37
N GLU A 220 4.40 3.22 -21.76
CA GLU A 220 4.23 1.92 -21.11
C GLU A 220 4.20 2.00 -19.59
N ILE A 221 4.82 3.00 -18.97
CA ILE A 221 4.91 3.11 -17.54
C ILE A 221 3.68 3.84 -17.01
N VAL A 222 2.78 3.09 -16.34
CA VAL A 222 1.68 3.71 -15.59
C VAL A 222 2.27 4.44 -14.40
N ASP A 223 1.96 5.72 -14.28
CA ASP A 223 2.45 6.62 -13.24
C ASP A 223 1.32 7.41 -12.54
N GLU A 224 0.09 7.12 -12.93
CA GLU A 224 -1.14 7.59 -12.29
C GLU A 224 -2.01 6.40 -11.92
N LEU A 225 -2.36 6.27 -10.63
CA LEU A 225 -3.17 5.17 -10.11
C LEU A 225 -4.18 5.67 -9.09
N ARG A 226 -5.41 5.18 -9.22
CA ARG A 226 -6.51 5.35 -8.26
C ARG A 226 -7.07 3.98 -7.94
N VAL A 227 -7.20 3.66 -6.66
CA VAL A 227 -7.72 2.38 -6.21
C VAL A 227 -8.81 2.60 -5.16
N ILE A 228 -9.89 1.84 -5.29
CA ILE A 228 -10.92 1.70 -4.27
C ILE A 228 -10.81 0.29 -3.71
N ILE A 229 -10.71 0.16 -2.39
CA ILE A 229 -10.66 -1.11 -1.68
C ILE A 229 -11.87 -1.14 -0.75
N CYS A 230 -12.69 -2.19 -0.87
CA CYS A 230 -13.92 -2.35 -0.08
C CYS A 230 -13.84 -3.65 0.70
N GLU A 231 -14.11 -3.57 1.99
CA GLU A 231 -14.24 -4.69 2.89
C GLU A 231 -15.71 -4.88 3.24
N ASP A 232 -16.38 -5.75 2.48
CA ASP A 232 -17.83 -5.95 2.56
C ASP A 232 -18.60 -4.61 2.57
N GLU A 233 -19.68 -4.48 3.35
CA GLU A 233 -20.41 -3.23 3.50
C GLU A 233 -19.91 -2.36 4.68
N HIS A 234 -18.65 -2.55 5.13
CA HIS A 234 -18.18 -1.98 6.39
C HIS A 234 -17.09 -0.94 6.25
N THR A 235 -15.98 -1.28 5.61
CA THR A 235 -14.80 -0.42 5.50
C THR A 235 -14.48 -0.14 4.03
N THR A 236 -14.26 1.11 3.71
CA THR A 236 -13.75 1.52 2.39
C THR A 236 -12.37 2.15 2.54
N ALA A 237 -11.51 1.99 1.52
CA ALA A 237 -10.25 2.69 1.46
C ALA A 237 -9.98 3.21 0.05
N TYR A 238 -9.40 4.40 -0.04
CA TYR A 238 -8.91 4.97 -1.28
C TYR A 238 -7.39 5.00 -1.26
N PHE A 239 -6.80 4.54 -2.35
CA PHE A 239 -5.37 4.68 -2.57
C PHE A 239 -5.11 5.52 -3.81
N THR A 240 -4.20 6.49 -3.68
CA THR A 240 -3.78 7.39 -4.76
C THR A 240 -2.28 7.36 -4.91
N PHE A 241 -1.81 7.05 -6.11
CA PHE A 241 -0.45 7.32 -6.56
C PHE A 241 -0.47 8.29 -7.73
N SER A 242 0.44 9.23 -7.75
CA SER A 242 0.65 10.18 -8.85
C SER A 242 2.11 10.60 -8.92
N SER A 243 2.64 10.67 -10.13
CA SER A 243 3.96 11.22 -10.40
C SER A 243 3.94 12.73 -10.68
N GLN A 244 2.75 13.30 -10.84
CA GLN A 244 2.57 14.70 -11.25
C GLN A 244 2.15 15.63 -10.11
N MET A 245 1.63 15.07 -9.01
CA MET A 245 1.16 15.89 -7.88
C MET A 245 2.33 16.65 -7.24
N ARG A 246 2.13 17.94 -7.05
CA ARG A 246 3.09 18.87 -6.42
C ARG A 246 2.44 19.54 -5.20
N PRO A 247 3.08 19.59 -4.04
CA PRO A 247 4.28 18.84 -3.68
C PRO A 247 4.04 17.33 -3.61
N SER A 248 5.11 16.52 -3.49
CA SER A 248 4.98 15.10 -3.13
C SER A 248 4.18 14.93 -1.85
N ILE A 249 3.35 13.88 -1.79
CA ILE A 249 2.41 13.67 -0.68
C ILE A 249 2.50 12.23 -0.19
N HIS A 250 2.91 12.05 1.07
CA HIS A 250 2.86 10.77 1.78
C HIS A 250 1.95 10.94 3.01
N GLN A 251 0.65 10.79 2.79
CA GLN A 251 -0.37 11.06 3.81
C GLN A 251 -1.30 9.86 3.99
N PHE A 252 -1.77 9.71 5.21
CA PHE A 252 -2.77 8.70 5.53
C PHE A 252 -3.85 9.30 6.44
N ARG A 253 -5.11 9.03 6.11
CA ARG A 253 -6.26 9.37 6.93
C ARG A 253 -7.03 8.12 7.28
N ILE A 254 -7.50 8.04 8.51
CA ILE A 254 -8.32 6.95 8.99
C ILE A 254 -9.46 7.51 9.81
N TYR A 255 -10.67 7.08 9.51
CA TYR A 255 -11.90 7.52 10.16
C TYR A 255 -12.61 6.32 10.76
N GLY A 256 -13.02 6.45 12.01
CA GLY A 256 -13.86 5.49 12.69
C GLY A 256 -15.24 6.09 13.02
N PRO A 257 -16.09 5.34 13.76
CA PRO A 257 -17.43 5.79 14.12
C PRO A 257 -17.49 7.07 14.96
N GLN A 258 -16.42 7.37 15.72
CA GLN A 258 -16.41 8.53 16.63
C GLN A 258 -15.37 9.58 16.25
N ASN A 259 -14.18 9.16 15.83
CA ASN A 259 -13.05 10.05 15.60
C ASN A 259 -12.27 9.62 14.37
N GLY A 260 -11.37 10.50 13.92
CA GLY A 260 -10.42 10.22 12.86
C GLY A 260 -9.01 10.66 13.21
N LEU A 261 -8.05 10.23 12.40
CA LEU A 261 -6.65 10.61 12.48
C LEU A 261 -6.16 11.02 11.09
N PHE A 262 -5.33 12.04 11.04
CA PHE A 262 -4.62 12.45 9.86
C PHE A 262 -3.11 12.41 10.12
N LEU A 263 -2.40 11.62 9.36
CA LEU A 263 -0.97 11.47 9.37
C LEU A 263 -0.37 12.09 8.11
N ASP A 264 0.60 12.97 8.27
CA ASP A 264 1.47 13.46 7.22
C ASP A 264 2.89 12.99 7.51
N GLN A 265 3.41 12.08 6.68
CA GLN A 265 4.71 11.47 6.88
C GLN A 265 5.85 12.40 6.49
N ASP A 266 5.66 13.21 5.45
CA ASP A 266 6.70 14.15 5.00
C ASP A 266 7.04 15.19 6.07
N ARG A 267 6.06 15.53 6.90
CA ARG A 267 6.20 16.50 8.02
C ARG A 267 6.27 15.84 9.38
N GLU A 268 6.19 14.50 9.45
CA GLU A 268 6.12 13.71 10.70
C GLU A 268 5.05 14.28 11.66
N THR A 269 3.85 14.56 11.15
CA THR A 269 2.76 15.15 11.95
C THR A 269 1.56 14.23 12.05
N LEU A 270 0.92 14.21 13.22
CA LEU A 270 -0.30 13.47 13.50
C LEU A 270 -1.35 14.41 14.08
N ILE A 271 -2.48 14.53 13.41
CA ILE A 271 -3.62 15.34 13.82
C ILE A 271 -4.78 14.45 14.21
N ARG A 272 -5.34 14.69 15.39
CA ARG A 272 -6.54 14.04 15.89
C ARG A 272 -7.76 14.81 15.42
N LEU A 273 -8.61 14.13 14.66
CA LEU A 273 -9.88 14.65 14.18
C LEU A 273 -10.99 14.16 15.13
N ARG A 274 -11.65 15.08 15.80
CA ARG A 274 -12.72 14.74 16.75
C ARG A 274 -14.09 14.85 16.07
N GLY A 275 -14.96 13.89 16.32
CA GLY A 275 -16.32 13.86 15.76
C GLY A 275 -17.35 14.73 16.51
N GLY A 276 -16.97 15.34 17.64
CA GLY A 276 -17.85 16.23 18.39
C GLY A 276 -18.02 17.59 17.71
N ARG A 277 -19.21 18.16 17.82
CA ARG A 277 -19.51 19.50 17.30
C ARG A 277 -19.63 20.51 18.44
N PHE A 278 -19.14 21.71 18.20
CA PHE A 278 -19.38 22.86 19.06
C PHE A 278 -20.68 23.56 18.65
N LYS A 279 -21.35 24.19 19.60
CA LYS A 279 -22.58 24.93 19.30
C LYS A 279 -22.30 26.16 18.44
N SER A 280 -23.10 26.34 17.36
CA SER A 280 -23.15 27.54 16.55
C SER A 280 -21.75 28.01 16.02
N TYR A 281 -21.47 29.30 16.19
CA TYR A 281 -20.22 29.94 15.71
C TYR A 281 -18.94 29.38 16.35
N LEU A 282 -19.01 28.76 17.53
CA LEU A 282 -17.85 28.16 18.19
C LEU A 282 -17.20 27.07 17.33
N GLU A 283 -17.96 26.39 16.46
CA GLU A 283 -17.45 25.44 15.49
C GLU A 283 -16.45 26.06 14.50
N LYS A 284 -16.56 27.35 14.24
CA LYS A 284 -15.64 28.05 13.33
C LYS A 284 -14.39 28.60 14.01
N PHE A 285 -14.41 28.76 15.33
CA PHE A 285 -13.31 29.37 16.08
C PHE A 285 -12.46 28.34 16.85
N ILE A 286 -13.10 27.37 17.52
CA ILE A 286 -12.40 26.44 18.41
C ILE A 286 -11.57 25.40 17.63
N PRO A 287 -12.08 24.68 16.61
CA PRO A 287 -11.29 23.68 15.90
C PRO A 287 -9.98 24.20 15.28
N PRO A 288 -9.94 25.39 14.65
CA PRO A 288 -8.69 25.98 14.17
C PRO A 288 -7.64 26.17 15.26
N VAL A 289 -8.05 26.59 16.46
CA VAL A 289 -7.14 26.74 17.62
C VAL A 289 -6.62 25.39 18.09
N ILE A 290 -7.48 24.38 18.19
CA ILE A 290 -7.10 23.02 18.54
C ILE A 290 -6.09 22.45 17.51
N PHE A 291 -6.31 22.69 16.22
CA PHE A 291 -5.37 22.26 15.18
C PHE A 291 -4.01 22.97 15.28
N ALA A 292 -4.02 24.29 15.56
CA ALA A 292 -2.79 25.03 15.78
C ALA A 292 -2.01 24.49 16.98
N GLU A 293 -2.68 24.18 18.10
CA GLU A 293 -2.07 23.55 19.27
C GLU A 293 -1.47 22.18 18.92
N GLN A 294 -2.18 21.33 18.18
CA GLN A 294 -1.67 20.03 17.75
C GLN A 294 -0.45 20.16 16.82
N HIS A 295 -0.45 21.14 15.91
CA HIS A 295 0.72 21.39 15.06
C HIS A 295 1.93 21.82 15.89
N LEU A 296 1.77 22.72 16.86
CA LEU A 296 2.84 23.09 17.79
C LEU A 296 3.32 21.88 18.60
N GLY A 297 2.42 21.04 19.09
CA GLY A 297 2.75 19.79 19.78
C GLY A 297 3.55 18.82 18.90
N ASN A 298 3.24 18.72 17.61
CA ASN A 298 4.02 17.93 16.66
C ASN A 298 5.43 18.51 16.45
N VAL A 299 5.57 19.86 16.32
CA VAL A 299 6.89 20.51 16.25
C VAL A 299 7.75 20.15 17.47
N MET A 300 7.18 20.25 18.67
CA MET A 300 7.92 19.89 19.91
C MET A 300 8.29 18.42 19.95
N THR A 301 7.43 17.55 19.44
CA THR A 301 7.71 16.10 19.35
C THR A 301 8.83 15.83 18.35
N ASN A 302 8.81 16.49 17.20
CA ASN A 302 9.83 16.35 16.16
C ASN A 302 11.20 16.86 16.66
N VAL A 303 11.24 18.00 17.36
CA VAL A 303 12.48 18.53 17.99
C VAL A 303 13.04 17.53 19.01
N ARG A 304 12.18 16.97 19.87
CA ARG A 304 12.62 15.94 20.84
C ARG A 304 13.16 14.69 20.14
N GLY A 305 12.47 14.22 19.11
CA GLY A 305 12.91 13.08 18.27
C GLY A 305 14.28 13.34 17.63
N PHE A 306 14.48 14.55 17.10
CA PHE A 306 15.76 14.97 16.52
C PHE A 306 16.89 14.93 17.56
N LEU A 307 16.68 15.52 18.75
CA LEU A 307 17.66 15.53 19.84
C LEU A 307 17.94 14.12 20.37
N ALA A 308 16.95 13.21 20.34
CA ALA A 308 17.10 11.80 20.73
C ALA A 308 17.68 10.91 19.62
N SER A 309 18.06 11.47 18.47
CA SER A 309 18.51 10.71 17.27
C SER A 309 17.49 9.67 16.75
N ASP A 310 16.21 9.86 17.03
CA ASP A 310 15.08 9.03 16.54
C ASP A 310 14.31 9.70 15.36
N PHE A 311 14.86 10.80 14.82
CA PHE A 311 14.25 11.61 13.76
C PHE A 311 14.99 11.51 12.42
N HIS A 312 15.83 10.51 12.24
CA HIS A 312 16.52 10.32 10.96
C HIS A 312 15.59 9.76 9.89
N MET A 313 15.85 10.10 8.64
CA MET A 313 15.12 9.69 7.45
C MET A 313 14.89 8.17 7.32
N ARG A 314 15.54 7.35 8.14
CA ARG A 314 15.43 5.88 8.20
C ARG A 314 15.20 5.35 9.61
N SER A 315 14.60 6.16 10.48
CA SER A 315 14.26 5.74 11.85
C SER A 315 13.25 4.58 11.86
N GLY A 316 12.32 4.56 10.92
CA GLY A 316 11.38 3.47 10.73
C GLY A 316 12.08 2.14 10.39
N MET A 317 13.07 2.16 9.48
CA MET A 317 13.87 0.98 9.15
C MET A 317 14.61 0.44 10.37
N ARG A 318 15.28 1.31 11.12
CA ARG A 318 15.96 0.90 12.35
C ARG A 318 15.01 0.23 13.33
N TYR A 319 13.88 0.87 13.61
CA TYR A 319 12.88 0.33 14.54
C TYR A 319 12.31 -1.02 14.06
N LEU A 320 12.05 -1.17 12.77
CA LEU A 320 11.59 -2.43 12.18
C LEU A 320 12.64 -3.53 12.34
N ILE A 321 13.92 -3.26 12.01
CA ILE A 321 15.03 -4.21 12.15
C ILE A 321 15.21 -4.60 13.64
N GLU A 322 15.24 -3.65 14.56
CA GLU A 322 15.35 -3.91 16.00
C GLU A 322 14.17 -4.76 16.51
N SER A 323 12.94 -4.45 16.06
CA SER A 323 11.74 -5.21 16.43
C SER A 323 11.77 -6.63 15.87
N PHE A 324 12.27 -6.81 14.65
CA PHE A 324 12.45 -8.12 14.03
C PHE A 324 13.49 -8.95 14.81
N TYR A 325 14.65 -8.39 15.12
CA TYR A 325 15.69 -9.08 15.91
C TYR A 325 15.22 -9.41 17.32
N ARG A 326 14.45 -8.52 17.94
CA ARG A 326 13.82 -8.78 19.23
C ARG A 326 12.87 -9.97 19.13
N SER A 327 12.03 -10.02 18.11
CA SER A 327 11.11 -11.14 17.89
C SER A 327 11.84 -12.48 17.77
N ILE A 328 13.02 -12.51 17.14
CA ILE A 328 13.87 -13.71 17.02
C ILE A 328 14.42 -14.11 18.40
N ARG A 329 14.99 -13.17 19.14
CA ARG A 329 15.61 -13.44 20.46
C ARG A 329 14.61 -13.86 21.52
N GLU A 330 13.43 -13.26 21.52
CA GLU A 330 12.39 -13.47 22.54
C GLU A 330 11.34 -14.49 22.14
N GLY A 331 11.36 -14.97 20.92
CA GLY A 331 10.29 -15.85 20.39
C GLY A 331 8.93 -15.15 20.21
N SER A 332 8.89 -13.81 20.33
CA SER A 332 7.65 -13.02 20.21
C SER A 332 7.18 -12.91 18.74
N PRO A 333 5.92 -12.50 18.46
CA PRO A 333 5.45 -12.31 17.10
C PRO A 333 6.33 -11.39 16.25
N VAL A 334 6.34 -11.60 14.94
CA VAL A 334 7.03 -10.70 13.99
C VAL A 334 6.40 -9.31 14.00
N PRO A 335 7.18 -8.24 13.71
CA PRO A 335 6.69 -6.86 13.77
C PRO A 335 5.58 -6.54 12.78
N ILE A 336 5.55 -7.21 11.62
CA ILE A 336 4.47 -7.14 10.65
C ILE A 336 3.82 -8.51 10.61
N PRO A 337 2.55 -8.66 11.02
CA PRO A 337 1.84 -9.93 10.94
C PRO A 337 1.84 -10.51 9.52
N TYR A 338 2.02 -11.80 9.39
CA TYR A 338 2.03 -12.45 8.06
C TYR A 338 0.74 -12.20 7.27
N ARG A 339 -0.39 -12.09 7.98
CA ARG A 339 -1.67 -11.71 7.37
C ARG A 339 -1.57 -10.38 6.60
N GLU A 340 -0.96 -9.36 7.18
CA GLU A 340 -0.82 -8.05 6.56
C GLU A 340 0.12 -8.09 5.35
N ILE A 341 1.20 -8.86 5.43
CA ILE A 341 2.12 -9.09 4.32
C ILE A 341 1.40 -9.75 3.14
N LEU A 342 0.65 -10.82 3.40
CA LEU A 342 -0.09 -11.55 2.38
C LEU A 342 -1.23 -10.71 1.80
N LEU A 343 -1.93 -9.95 2.63
CA LEU A 343 -3.00 -9.07 2.18
C LEU A 343 -2.46 -7.96 1.27
N THR A 344 -1.32 -7.36 1.62
CA THR A 344 -0.64 -6.37 0.78
C THR A 344 -0.32 -6.94 -0.59
N ALA A 345 0.27 -8.14 -0.66
CA ALA A 345 0.60 -8.80 -1.92
C ALA A 345 -0.65 -9.11 -2.75
N ARG A 346 -1.74 -9.62 -2.14
CA ARG A 346 -3.02 -9.90 -2.83
C ARG A 346 -3.66 -8.65 -3.40
N ILE A 347 -3.66 -7.54 -2.66
CA ILE A 347 -4.19 -6.27 -3.15
C ILE A 347 -3.35 -5.77 -4.34
N MET A 348 -2.03 -5.90 -4.29
CA MET A 348 -1.14 -5.53 -5.39
C MET A 348 -1.41 -6.37 -6.64
N ASP A 349 -1.51 -7.70 -6.51
CA ASP A 349 -1.86 -8.58 -7.63
C ASP A 349 -3.20 -8.18 -8.24
N ALA A 350 -4.24 -7.97 -7.42
CA ALA A 350 -5.56 -7.54 -7.91
C ALA A 350 -5.54 -6.18 -8.64
N ILE A 351 -4.65 -5.27 -8.25
CA ILE A 351 -4.43 -4.01 -8.97
C ILE A 351 -3.81 -4.28 -10.34
N PHE A 352 -2.72 -5.05 -10.39
CA PHE A 352 -1.97 -5.28 -11.63
C PHE A 352 -2.77 -6.09 -12.63
N ASP A 353 -3.49 -7.12 -12.21
CA ASP A 353 -4.40 -7.90 -13.06
C ASP A 353 -5.43 -6.99 -13.77
N GLN A 354 -6.00 -6.02 -13.05
CA GLN A 354 -6.96 -5.09 -13.65
C GLN A 354 -6.31 -4.08 -14.60
N LEU A 355 -5.09 -3.64 -14.33
CA LEU A 355 -4.35 -2.75 -15.22
C LEU A 355 -3.97 -3.47 -16.52
N ASP A 356 -3.56 -4.72 -16.46
CA ASP A 356 -3.17 -5.53 -17.60
C ASP A 356 -4.37 -5.95 -18.46
N ALA A 357 -5.49 -6.32 -17.85
CA ALA A 357 -6.73 -6.62 -18.54
C ALA A 357 -7.25 -5.43 -19.37
N ARG A 358 -7.02 -4.20 -18.91
CA ARG A 358 -7.41 -2.98 -19.66
C ARG A 358 -6.45 -2.63 -20.80
N ARG A 359 -5.21 -3.08 -20.76
CA ARG A 359 -4.21 -2.86 -21.81
C ARG A 359 -4.33 -3.82 -22.98
N SER A 360 -4.98 -4.98 -22.78
CA SER A 360 -5.20 -5.97 -23.83
C SER A 360 -6.42 -5.58 -24.70
N PRO A 361 -6.24 -5.04 -25.92
CA PRO A 361 -7.33 -4.41 -26.69
C PRO A 361 -8.33 -5.37 -27.30
N VAL A 362 -8.16 -6.69 -27.17
CA VAL A 362 -8.89 -7.68 -27.97
C VAL A 362 -10.23 -8.13 -27.37
N ILE A 363 -10.45 -7.98 -26.05
CA ILE A 363 -11.65 -8.56 -25.40
C ILE A 363 -12.70 -7.51 -24.99
N SER A 364 -12.33 -6.26 -24.72
CA SER A 364 -13.25 -5.30 -24.08
C SER A 364 -14.23 -4.59 -25.05
N LYS A 365 -13.87 -4.43 -26.33
CA LYS A 365 -14.75 -3.72 -27.28
C LYS A 365 -15.88 -4.61 -27.86
N SER A 366 -15.68 -5.92 -27.95
CA SER A 366 -16.75 -6.84 -28.38
C SER A 366 -17.73 -7.11 -27.24
N ALA A 367 -17.26 -7.38 -26.01
CA ALA A 367 -18.12 -7.64 -24.85
C ALA A 367 -18.98 -6.42 -24.47
N ALA A 368 -18.43 -5.21 -24.49
CA ALA A 368 -19.19 -3.99 -24.23
C ALA A 368 -20.24 -3.69 -25.36
N ARG A 369 -19.90 -3.94 -26.62
CA ARG A 369 -20.86 -3.81 -27.73
C ARG A 369 -21.95 -4.87 -27.69
N ASP A 370 -21.61 -6.08 -27.28
CA ASP A 370 -22.58 -7.17 -27.16
C ASP A 370 -23.52 -6.98 -25.98
N GLN A 371 -23.02 -6.47 -24.83
CA GLN A 371 -23.88 -6.06 -23.72
C GLN A 371 -24.80 -4.88 -24.07
N THR A 372 -24.29 -3.87 -24.76
CA THR A 372 -25.11 -2.73 -25.21
C THR A 372 -26.16 -3.18 -26.25
N ARG A 373 -25.81 -4.08 -27.16
CA ARG A 373 -26.77 -4.68 -28.11
C ARG A 373 -27.82 -5.56 -27.44
N ALA A 374 -27.40 -6.35 -26.45
CA ALA A 374 -28.33 -7.18 -25.66
C ALA A 374 -29.29 -6.32 -24.85
N TYR A 375 -28.81 -5.23 -24.25
CA TYR A 375 -29.65 -4.28 -23.52
C TYR A 375 -30.65 -3.56 -24.43
N HIS A 376 -30.22 -3.08 -25.62
CA HIS A 376 -31.13 -2.49 -26.61
C HIS A 376 -32.16 -3.49 -27.14
N ALA A 377 -31.74 -4.72 -27.41
CA ALA A 377 -32.66 -5.76 -27.88
C ALA A 377 -33.70 -6.15 -26.79
N ALA A 378 -33.33 -6.16 -25.54
CA ALA A 378 -34.23 -6.41 -24.41
C ALA A 378 -35.23 -5.25 -24.23
N SER A 379 -34.76 -4.01 -24.32
CA SER A 379 -35.57 -2.79 -24.20
C SER A 379 -36.60 -2.67 -25.34
N VAL A 380 -36.23 -3.01 -26.59
CA VAL A 380 -37.16 -3.02 -27.76
C VAL A 380 -38.24 -4.09 -27.59
N ARG A 381 -37.90 -5.31 -27.14
CA ARG A 381 -38.89 -6.37 -26.88
C ARG A 381 -39.85 -6.03 -25.71
N GLN A 382 -39.38 -5.28 -24.73
CA GLN A 382 -40.22 -4.83 -23.62
C GLN A 382 -41.21 -3.76 -24.05
N ASN A 383 -40.80 -2.83 -24.91
CA ASN A 383 -41.69 -1.82 -25.51
C ASN A 383 -42.70 -2.45 -26.50
N GLU A 384 -42.32 -3.44 -27.30
CA GLU A 384 -43.25 -4.15 -28.21
C GLU A 384 -44.30 -4.94 -27.42
N ARG A 385 -43.97 -5.53 -26.26
CA ARG A 385 -44.95 -6.19 -25.40
C ARG A 385 -45.91 -5.18 -24.76
N ALA A 386 -45.40 -4.03 -24.27
CA ALA A 386 -46.24 -2.98 -23.72
C ALA A 386 -47.22 -2.36 -24.72
N THR A 387 -46.85 -2.25 -26.00
CA THR A 387 -47.73 -1.78 -27.06
C THR A 387 -48.76 -2.84 -27.48
N HIS A 388 -48.42 -4.14 -27.39
CA HIS A 388 -49.37 -5.22 -27.71
C HIS A 388 -50.44 -5.39 -26.63
N ASP A 389 -50.06 -5.26 -25.33
CA ASP A 389 -51.02 -5.32 -24.23
C ASP A 389 -51.93 -4.09 -24.16
N SER A 390 -51.50 -2.92 -24.63
CA SER A 390 -52.35 -1.73 -24.70
C SER A 390 -53.36 -1.79 -25.87
N SER A 391 -53.11 -2.55 -26.94
CA SER A 391 -54.01 -2.73 -28.07
C SER A 391 -55.11 -3.77 -27.81
N THR A 392 -54.84 -4.74 -26.89
CA THR A 392 -55.85 -5.75 -26.49
C THR A 392 -56.79 -5.27 -25.36
N ALA A 393 -56.40 -4.23 -24.62
CA ALA A 393 -57.20 -3.64 -23.55
C ALA A 393 -58.26 -2.61 -24.02
N SER A 394 -58.17 -2.14 -25.27
CA SER A 394 -59.11 -1.14 -25.84
C SER A 394 -60.33 -1.74 -26.55
N ALA A 395 -60.48 -3.08 -26.57
CA ALA A 395 -61.59 -3.75 -27.30
C ALA A 395 -62.75 -4.23 -26.43
N SER A 396 -62.80 -3.92 -25.12
CA SER A 396 -63.89 -4.35 -24.26
C SER A 396 -64.21 -3.32 -23.16
N VAL A 397 -64.95 -2.25 -23.51
CA VAL A 397 -65.91 -1.58 -22.58
C VAL A 397 -66.89 -0.75 -23.41
N GLY A 398 -68.05 -1.33 -23.62
CA GLY A 398 -69.24 -0.59 -24.05
C GLY A 398 -70.01 -0.03 -22.85
N SER A 399 -70.50 1.18 -23.08
CA SER A 399 -71.69 1.82 -22.48
C SER A 399 -72.01 1.71 -21.01
N SER A 400 -71.95 2.84 -20.32
CA SER A 400 -73.11 3.43 -19.57
C SER A 400 -72.72 4.78 -18.98
N ARG A 401 -73.54 5.80 -19.28
CA ARG A 401 -73.59 7.15 -18.71
C ARG A 401 -74.59 7.16 -17.53
N PRO A 402 -74.87 8.33 -16.89
CA PRO A 402 -74.05 9.18 -16.03
C PRO A 402 -74.77 9.54 -14.70
N ARG A 403 -74.22 10.39 -13.87
CA ARG A 403 -74.72 11.37 -12.86
C ARG A 403 -73.72 11.43 -11.68
N GLY A 404 -73.27 12.51 -11.11
CA GLY A 404 -73.66 13.89 -11.02
C GLY A 404 -72.96 14.45 -9.80
N LEU A 405 -72.54 15.73 -9.86
CA LEU A 405 -72.42 16.72 -8.79
C LEU A 405 -71.44 16.51 -7.59
N GLY A 406 -70.53 17.51 -7.43
CA GLY A 406 -70.07 17.94 -6.08
C GLY A 406 -68.69 18.64 -6.06
N ARG A 407 -68.73 19.95 -6.27
CA ARG A 407 -67.86 21.05 -5.76
C ARG A 407 -66.72 20.70 -4.76
N GLY A 408 -65.56 21.14 -5.02
CA GLY A 408 -64.38 21.87 -4.60
C GLY A 408 -64.30 22.37 -3.12
N PRO A 409 -63.34 23.26 -2.75
CA PRO A 409 -61.92 23.37 -3.07
C PRO A 409 -61.02 23.43 -1.77
N GLY A 410 -59.73 23.65 -1.90
CA GLY A 410 -58.84 24.06 -0.78
C GLY A 410 -57.37 23.64 -1.11
N GLU A 411 -56.62 24.45 -1.63
CA GLU A 411 -55.55 25.37 -1.19
C GLU A 411 -54.70 24.94 0.02
N GLY A 412 -53.40 25.18 -0.14
CA GLY A 412 -52.35 25.29 0.91
C GLY A 412 -51.11 24.48 0.53
N GLU A 413 -50.16 24.96 -0.20
CA GLU A 413 -49.05 25.87 0.13
C GLU A 413 -48.14 25.44 1.30
N VAL A 414 -46.82 25.36 0.96
CA VAL A 414 -45.62 25.81 1.70
C VAL A 414 -45.13 24.87 2.82
N VAL A 415 -43.93 24.40 2.84
CA VAL A 415 -42.54 24.90 2.84
C VAL A 415 -41.59 23.78 2.48
#